data_5f34b7a0ce0c734f7228489ea807585c
#
_entry.id   5f34b7a0ce0c734f7228489ea807585c
#
_cell.length_a   1.000
_cell.length_b   1.000
_cell.length_c   1.000
_cell.angle_alpha   90.00
_cell.angle_beta   90.00
_cell.angle_gamma   90.00
#
_symmetry.space_group_name_H-M   'P 1'
#
loop_
_entity.id
_entity.type
_entity.pdbx_description
1 polymer ?
#
loop_
_entity_poly.entity_id
_entity_poly.type
_entity_poly.pdbx_seq_one_letter_code
_entity_poly.pdbx_strand_id
1 'polypeptide(L)'
;LPMDTPSNAKRFLDIVKPKIAVFAKYDYWYYYLTFLKQREIPTYIVSAIFRGNQPFFKRWGGLFREMLGCFTTLYLQNEESRVLLEGIGVRNVVVAGDSRFDRVNDIVCGASKDNQIVSTFAEGKRCFVAGSTWEEDEKNIADVLEKSSFSLILAPHEVYPDHISAIKRIFSRYDVVSYSDNPSVEQSKKGRVLIVD
;
A
#
# COMPACT_ATOMS: atom_id res chain seq x y z
N LEU A 1 -3.32 -2.67 -17.52
CA LEU A 1 -4.25 -3.47 -18.33
C LEU A 1 -5.30 -2.57 -19.00
N PRO A 2 -5.73 -2.85 -20.24
CA PRO A 2 -6.91 -2.22 -20.81
C PRO A 2 -8.17 -2.52 -20.00
N MET A 3 -9.19 -1.65 -20.14
CA MET A 3 -10.48 -1.84 -19.46
C MET A 3 -11.03 -3.26 -19.67
N ASP A 4 -11.61 -3.85 -18.62
CA ASP A 4 -12.12 -5.23 -18.60
C ASP A 4 -13.39 -5.36 -19.46
N THR A 5 -13.20 -5.57 -20.74
CA THR A 5 -14.26 -5.87 -21.71
C THR A 5 -13.88 -7.12 -22.49
N PRO A 6 -14.86 -7.85 -23.09
CA PRO A 6 -14.57 -9.07 -23.85
C PRO A 6 -13.55 -8.84 -24.97
N SER A 7 -13.69 -7.74 -25.72
CA SER A 7 -12.83 -7.39 -26.83
C SER A 7 -11.40 -7.07 -26.37
N ASN A 8 -11.26 -6.25 -25.35
CA ASN A 8 -9.95 -5.85 -24.82
C ASN A 8 -9.21 -7.02 -24.20
N ALA A 9 -9.87 -7.81 -23.37
CA ALA A 9 -9.28 -8.98 -22.72
C ALA A 9 -8.80 -10.01 -23.75
N LYS A 10 -9.65 -10.32 -24.74
CA LYS A 10 -9.26 -11.24 -25.84
C LYS A 10 -8.05 -10.71 -26.60
N ARG A 11 -8.10 -9.46 -27.08
CA ARG A 11 -7.02 -8.84 -27.87
C ARG A 11 -5.71 -8.78 -27.08
N PHE A 12 -5.78 -8.38 -25.80
CA PHE A 12 -4.61 -8.32 -24.93
C PHE A 12 -3.95 -9.69 -24.79
N LEU A 13 -4.73 -10.73 -24.49
CA LEU A 13 -4.20 -12.09 -24.33
C LEU A 13 -3.70 -12.69 -25.66
N ASP A 14 -4.25 -12.27 -26.80
CA ASP A 14 -3.76 -12.68 -28.12
C ASP A 14 -2.38 -12.08 -28.44
N ILE A 15 -2.12 -10.86 -27.97
CA ILE A 15 -0.84 -10.16 -28.12
C ILE A 15 0.21 -10.69 -27.16
N VAL A 16 -0.14 -10.73 -25.85
CA VAL A 16 0.81 -11.06 -24.75
C VAL A 16 1.12 -12.55 -24.70
N LYS A 17 0.14 -13.41 -25.01
CA LYS A 17 0.26 -14.89 -24.96
C LYS A 17 0.93 -15.39 -23.67
N PRO A 18 0.42 -15.02 -22.47
CA PRO A 18 1.06 -15.35 -21.22
C PRO A 18 1.06 -16.86 -21.00
N LYS A 19 2.14 -17.39 -20.43
CA LYS A 19 2.21 -18.80 -19.99
C LYS A 19 1.68 -18.97 -18.56
N ILE A 20 1.64 -17.88 -17.82
CA ILE A 20 1.18 -17.79 -16.43
C ILE A 20 0.58 -16.39 -16.21
N ALA A 21 -0.45 -16.27 -15.38
CA ALA A 21 -1.01 -14.99 -14.95
C ALA A 21 -1.01 -14.90 -13.43
N VAL A 22 -0.56 -13.76 -12.91
CA VAL A 22 -0.56 -13.49 -11.47
C VAL A 22 -1.30 -12.19 -11.22
N PHE A 23 -2.31 -12.26 -10.39
CA PHE A 23 -3.09 -11.12 -9.90
C PHE A 23 -2.68 -10.80 -8.45
N ALA A 24 -2.94 -9.57 -7.99
CA ALA A 24 -2.61 -9.15 -6.64
C ALA A 24 -3.83 -8.64 -5.89
N LYS A 25 -4.01 -9.10 -4.65
CA LYS A 25 -4.98 -8.58 -3.66
C LYS A 25 -6.45 -8.58 -4.10
N TYR A 26 -6.89 -7.51 -4.76
CA TYR A 26 -8.30 -7.23 -5.09
C TYR A 26 -8.58 -7.22 -6.59
N ASP A 27 -7.63 -7.66 -7.41
CA ASP A 27 -7.74 -7.63 -8.87
C ASP A 27 -8.59 -8.79 -9.38
N TYR A 28 -9.88 -8.57 -9.47
CA TYR A 28 -10.85 -9.53 -9.99
C TYR A 28 -11.43 -9.00 -11.31
N TRP A 29 -10.77 -9.33 -12.42
CA TRP A 29 -11.11 -8.87 -13.76
C TRP A 29 -11.85 -9.99 -14.49
N TYR A 30 -13.17 -9.89 -14.61
CA TYR A 30 -14.04 -10.98 -15.05
C TYR A 30 -13.66 -11.57 -16.41
N TYR A 31 -13.54 -10.73 -17.43
CA TYR A 31 -13.25 -11.21 -18.79
C TYR A 31 -11.80 -11.71 -18.92
N TYR A 32 -10.85 -11.06 -18.27
CA TYR A 32 -9.47 -11.58 -18.25
C TYR A 32 -9.40 -12.93 -17.57
N LEU A 33 -10.01 -13.10 -16.40
CA LEU A 33 -10.04 -14.37 -15.69
C LEU A 33 -10.74 -15.48 -16.48
N THR A 34 -11.89 -15.16 -17.08
CA THR A 34 -12.66 -16.12 -17.88
C THR A 34 -11.87 -16.58 -19.10
N PHE A 35 -11.23 -15.66 -19.87
CA PHE A 35 -10.45 -16.04 -21.02
C PHE A 35 -9.13 -16.75 -20.68
N LEU A 36 -8.49 -16.42 -19.57
CA LEU A 36 -7.34 -17.16 -19.06
C LEU A 36 -7.71 -18.61 -18.75
N LYS A 37 -8.84 -18.81 -18.06
CA LYS A 37 -9.37 -20.14 -17.77
C LYS A 37 -9.73 -20.92 -19.04
N GLN A 38 -10.41 -20.29 -20.02
CA GLN A 38 -10.75 -20.92 -21.31
C GLN A 38 -9.52 -21.36 -22.11
N ARG A 39 -8.38 -20.67 -21.93
CA ARG A 39 -7.11 -20.97 -22.57
C ARG A 39 -6.22 -21.90 -21.74
N GLU A 40 -6.73 -22.39 -20.61
CA GLU A 40 -6.02 -23.27 -19.67
C GLU A 40 -4.70 -22.65 -19.17
N ILE A 41 -4.65 -21.31 -19.09
CA ILE A 41 -3.46 -20.60 -18.59
C ILE A 41 -3.50 -20.61 -17.05
N PRO A 42 -2.46 -21.16 -16.38
CA PRO A 42 -2.37 -21.15 -14.93
C PRO A 42 -2.47 -19.73 -14.37
N THR A 43 -3.44 -19.51 -13.51
CA THR A 43 -3.77 -18.18 -13.00
C THR A 43 -3.77 -18.19 -11.47
N TYR A 44 -3.03 -17.28 -10.89
CA TYR A 44 -2.85 -17.18 -9.44
C TYR A 44 -3.27 -15.80 -8.95
N ILE A 45 -3.74 -15.74 -7.71
CA ILE A 45 -3.85 -14.47 -6.99
C ILE A 45 -2.99 -14.54 -5.73
N VAL A 46 -2.20 -13.48 -5.48
CA VAL A 46 -1.29 -13.41 -4.34
C VAL A 46 -1.73 -12.32 -3.36
N SER A 47 -1.44 -12.55 -2.09
CA SER A 47 -1.78 -11.63 -0.99
C SER A 47 -3.28 -11.27 -0.98
N ALA A 48 -4.16 -12.19 -1.35
CA ALA A 48 -5.60 -11.96 -1.34
C ALA A 48 -6.15 -11.96 0.09
N ILE A 49 -7.09 -11.07 0.37
CA ILE A 49 -7.79 -11.03 1.65
C ILE A 49 -9.30 -10.96 1.41
N PHE A 50 -10.03 -11.74 2.18
CA PHE A 50 -11.49 -11.83 2.08
C PHE A 50 -12.16 -11.43 3.38
N ARG A 51 -13.33 -10.77 3.25
CA ARG A 51 -14.15 -10.32 4.38
C ARG A 51 -15.59 -10.72 4.14
N GLY A 52 -16.31 -11.13 5.18
CA GLY A 52 -17.68 -11.66 5.08
C GLY A 52 -18.73 -10.69 4.50
N ASN A 53 -18.42 -9.39 4.45
CA ASN A 53 -19.31 -8.39 3.83
C ASN A 53 -19.17 -8.29 2.31
N GLN A 54 -18.13 -8.90 1.71
CA GLN A 54 -17.87 -8.82 0.27
C GLN A 54 -18.90 -9.59 -0.57
N PRO A 55 -19.07 -9.23 -1.85
CA PRO A 55 -20.05 -9.83 -2.76
C PRO A 55 -19.94 -11.34 -2.89
N PHE A 56 -18.75 -11.92 -2.80
CA PHE A 56 -18.49 -13.37 -2.90
C PHE A 56 -19.38 -14.19 -1.95
N PHE A 57 -19.66 -13.66 -0.75
CA PHE A 57 -20.39 -14.34 0.33
C PHE A 57 -21.88 -13.99 0.36
N LYS A 58 -22.36 -13.16 -0.57
CA LYS A 58 -23.78 -12.79 -0.67
C LYS A 58 -24.56 -13.79 -1.53
N ARG A 59 -25.88 -13.91 -1.28
CA ARG A 59 -26.76 -14.81 -2.05
C ARG A 59 -26.73 -14.52 -3.55
N TRP A 60 -26.60 -13.25 -3.92
CA TRP A 60 -26.50 -12.78 -5.31
C TRP A 60 -25.08 -12.81 -5.89
N GLY A 61 -24.09 -13.26 -5.15
CA GLY A 61 -22.66 -13.22 -5.50
C GLY A 61 -22.22 -14.32 -6.49
N GLY A 62 -23.12 -14.91 -7.29
CA GLY A 62 -22.79 -16.01 -8.23
C GLY A 62 -21.65 -15.67 -9.17
N LEU A 63 -21.73 -14.52 -9.85
CA LEU A 63 -20.70 -14.04 -10.77
C LEU A 63 -19.32 -13.89 -10.09
N PHE A 64 -19.31 -13.36 -8.88
CA PHE A 64 -18.07 -13.20 -8.11
C PHE A 64 -17.46 -14.55 -7.73
N ARG A 65 -18.26 -15.55 -7.37
CA ARG A 65 -17.79 -16.91 -7.10
C ARG A 65 -17.26 -17.60 -8.36
N GLU A 66 -17.86 -17.31 -9.53
CA GLU A 66 -17.35 -17.80 -10.81
C GLU A 66 -15.92 -17.31 -11.07
N MET A 67 -15.62 -16.03 -10.78
CA MET A 67 -14.27 -15.49 -10.89
C MET A 67 -13.28 -16.22 -9.99
N LEU A 68 -13.66 -16.58 -8.76
CA LEU A 68 -12.79 -17.36 -7.87
C LEU A 68 -12.46 -18.73 -8.45
N GLY A 69 -13.40 -19.36 -9.13
CA GLY A 69 -13.21 -20.62 -9.84
C GLY A 69 -12.30 -20.54 -11.07
N CYS A 70 -11.87 -19.35 -11.48
CA CYS A 70 -10.91 -19.16 -12.58
C CYS A 70 -9.44 -19.25 -12.11
N PHE A 71 -9.18 -19.15 -10.81
CA PHE A 71 -7.81 -19.25 -10.30
C PHE A 71 -7.40 -20.72 -10.12
N THR A 72 -6.16 -21.00 -10.47
CA THR A 72 -5.49 -22.29 -10.19
C THR A 72 -5.25 -22.41 -8.69
N THR A 73 -4.75 -21.34 -8.04
CA THR A 73 -4.57 -21.27 -6.59
C THR A 73 -4.74 -19.83 -6.12
N LEU A 74 -5.37 -19.67 -4.94
CA LEU A 74 -5.49 -18.39 -4.26
C LEU A 74 -4.55 -18.39 -3.04
N TYR A 75 -3.53 -17.53 -3.07
CA TYR A 75 -2.63 -17.30 -1.93
C TYR A 75 -3.19 -16.18 -1.06
N LEU A 76 -3.57 -16.54 0.16
CA LEU A 76 -4.31 -15.70 1.10
C LEU A 76 -3.39 -15.07 2.13
N GLN A 77 -3.80 -13.91 2.66
CA GLN A 77 -3.06 -13.24 3.73
C GLN A 77 -3.25 -13.92 5.09
N ASN A 78 -4.43 -14.49 5.36
CA ASN A 78 -4.78 -14.98 6.69
C ASN A 78 -5.75 -16.18 6.65
N GLU A 79 -5.87 -16.81 7.79
CA GLU A 79 -6.70 -17.98 8.02
C GLU A 79 -8.20 -17.68 7.95
N GLU A 80 -8.62 -16.48 8.38
CA GLU A 80 -10.02 -16.06 8.31
C GLU A 80 -10.52 -16.06 6.86
N SER A 81 -9.69 -15.60 5.93
CA SER A 81 -10.00 -15.64 4.49
C SER A 81 -10.16 -17.06 3.97
N ARG A 82 -9.34 -18.01 4.45
CA ARG A 82 -9.45 -19.44 4.11
C ARG A 82 -10.78 -19.98 4.56
N VAL A 83 -11.14 -19.79 5.82
CA VAL A 83 -12.40 -20.28 6.39
C VAL A 83 -13.61 -19.75 5.61
N LEU A 84 -13.61 -18.46 5.26
CA LEU A 84 -14.68 -17.85 4.47
C LEU A 84 -14.81 -18.50 3.08
N LEU A 85 -13.70 -18.73 2.38
CA LEU A 85 -13.69 -19.31 1.03
C LEU A 85 -14.09 -20.78 1.06
N GLU A 86 -13.59 -21.56 2.01
CA GLU A 86 -13.99 -22.96 2.22
C GLU A 86 -15.48 -23.09 2.52
N GLY A 87 -16.06 -22.12 3.24
CA GLY A 87 -17.49 -22.04 3.53
C GLY A 87 -18.39 -21.89 2.29
N ILE A 88 -17.85 -21.39 1.17
CA ILE A 88 -18.53 -21.30 -0.12
C ILE A 88 -18.03 -22.33 -1.15
N GLY A 89 -17.25 -23.34 -0.72
CA GLY A 89 -16.80 -24.44 -1.54
C GLY A 89 -15.51 -24.22 -2.33
N VAL A 90 -14.79 -23.12 -2.13
CA VAL A 90 -13.49 -22.85 -2.76
C VAL A 90 -12.38 -23.56 -1.95
N ARG A 91 -11.68 -24.50 -2.58
CA ARG A 91 -10.70 -25.39 -1.89
C ARG A 91 -9.24 -25.17 -2.32
N ASN A 92 -9.02 -24.56 -3.47
CA ASN A 92 -7.69 -24.29 -4.03
C ASN A 92 -7.04 -23.05 -3.40
N VAL A 93 -6.92 -23.06 -2.08
CA VAL A 93 -6.45 -21.93 -1.26
C VAL A 93 -5.22 -22.31 -0.45
N VAL A 94 -4.28 -21.35 -0.29
CA VAL A 94 -3.07 -21.49 0.54
C VAL A 94 -2.90 -20.21 1.35
N VAL A 95 -2.70 -20.30 2.64
CA VAL A 95 -2.35 -19.14 3.47
C VAL A 95 -0.84 -18.92 3.37
N ALA A 96 -0.45 -17.78 2.80
CA ALA A 96 0.95 -17.42 2.50
C ALA A 96 1.37 -16.06 3.08
N GLY A 97 0.45 -15.32 3.70
CA GLY A 97 0.74 -13.98 4.23
C GLY A 97 0.60 -12.85 3.19
N ASP A 98 1.06 -11.68 3.58
CA ASP A 98 1.04 -10.48 2.73
C ASP A 98 2.47 -10.12 2.31
N SER A 99 2.75 -10.17 1.02
CA SER A 99 4.05 -9.86 0.42
C SER A 99 4.61 -8.45 0.73
N ARG A 100 3.76 -7.55 1.25
CA ARG A 100 4.23 -6.25 1.73
C ARG A 100 5.13 -6.38 2.95
N PHE A 101 4.87 -7.36 3.83
CA PHE A 101 5.70 -7.60 5.01
C PHE A 101 7.10 -8.10 4.61
N ASP A 102 7.18 -8.98 3.61
CA ASP A 102 8.45 -9.48 3.09
C ASP A 102 9.30 -8.30 2.58
N ARG A 103 8.68 -7.42 1.76
CA ARG A 103 9.35 -6.23 1.23
C ARG A 103 9.81 -5.27 2.34
N VAL A 104 8.97 -5.02 3.34
CA VAL A 104 9.33 -4.16 4.48
C VAL A 104 10.48 -4.78 5.26
N ASN A 105 10.42 -6.09 5.51
CA ASN A 105 11.50 -6.81 6.19
C ASN A 105 12.83 -6.72 5.42
N ASP A 106 12.80 -6.92 4.10
CA ASP A 106 13.99 -6.80 3.23
C ASP A 106 14.57 -5.39 3.27
N ILE A 107 13.72 -4.36 3.22
CA ILE A 107 14.15 -2.96 3.35
C ILE A 107 14.79 -2.72 4.71
N VAL A 108 14.16 -3.16 5.80
CA VAL A 108 14.68 -2.97 7.16
C VAL A 108 15.99 -3.72 7.39
N CYS A 109 16.09 -4.95 6.86
CA CYS A 109 17.32 -5.76 6.97
C CYS A 109 18.46 -5.24 6.09
N GLY A 110 18.13 -4.65 4.93
CA GLY A 110 19.12 -4.12 3.97
C GLY A 110 19.42 -2.64 4.12
N ALA A 111 18.57 -1.89 4.83
CA ALA A 111 18.78 -0.47 5.03
C ALA A 111 19.93 -0.22 6.01
N SER A 112 20.83 0.71 5.66
CA SER A 112 21.70 1.33 6.66
C SER A 112 20.84 1.89 7.78
N LYS A 113 21.05 1.42 9.00
CA LYS A 113 20.30 1.85 10.19
C LYS A 113 20.50 3.33 10.53
N ASP A 114 21.46 4.00 9.89
CA ASP A 114 21.84 5.39 10.13
C ASP A 114 21.41 6.30 8.97
N ASN A 115 20.18 6.82 9.08
CA ASN A 115 19.86 8.04 8.37
C ASN A 115 20.34 9.22 9.20
N GLN A 116 21.52 9.75 8.87
CA GLN A 116 22.19 10.78 9.65
C GLN A 116 21.32 12.04 9.87
N ILE A 117 20.50 12.43 8.89
CA ILE A 117 19.62 13.60 9.03
C ILE A 117 18.55 13.31 10.07
N VAL A 118 17.87 12.16 9.98
CA VAL A 118 16.78 11.78 10.88
C VAL A 118 17.30 11.53 12.30
N SER A 119 18.42 10.81 12.45
CA SER A 119 19.02 10.54 13.76
C SER A 119 19.50 11.82 14.43
N THR A 120 20.14 12.72 13.67
CA THR A 120 20.56 14.04 14.17
C THR A 120 19.38 14.92 14.57
N PHE A 121 18.31 14.92 13.77
CA PHE A 121 17.08 15.66 14.09
C PHE A 121 16.43 15.13 15.37
N ALA A 122 16.39 13.83 15.55
CA ALA A 122 15.71 13.17 16.69
C ALA A 122 16.55 13.18 17.99
N GLU A 123 17.85 13.51 17.91
CA GLU A 123 18.75 13.45 19.05
C GLU A 123 18.25 14.31 20.24
N GLY A 124 18.00 13.66 21.38
CA GLY A 124 17.52 14.33 22.58
C GLY A 124 16.09 14.84 22.54
N LYS A 125 15.33 14.55 21.48
CA LYS A 125 13.94 15.03 21.32
C LYS A 125 12.93 13.88 21.43
N ARG A 126 11.75 14.23 21.92
CA ARG A 126 10.56 13.37 21.79
C ARG A 126 9.91 13.66 20.44
N CYS A 127 9.99 12.70 19.51
CA CYS A 127 9.47 12.88 18.16
C CYS A 127 8.11 12.20 18.00
N PHE A 128 7.18 12.90 17.36
CA PHE A 128 5.99 12.34 16.76
C PHE A 128 6.27 12.09 15.28
N VAL A 129 6.04 10.87 14.81
CA VAL A 129 6.26 10.49 13.39
C VAL A 129 4.91 10.34 12.72
N ALA A 130 4.65 11.13 11.69
CA ALA A 130 3.44 11.10 10.89
C ALA A 130 3.79 10.68 9.45
N GLY A 131 3.30 9.51 9.05
CA GLY A 131 3.55 8.96 7.71
C GLY A 131 2.31 8.92 6.85
N SER A 132 2.47 9.17 5.54
CA SER A 132 1.41 9.13 4.55
C SER A 132 0.28 10.13 4.82
N THR A 133 0.64 11.33 5.27
CA THR A 133 -0.32 12.38 5.65
C THR A 133 -0.92 13.07 4.44
N TRP A 134 -2.15 13.51 4.59
CA TRP A 134 -2.87 14.38 3.68
C TRP A 134 -3.07 15.77 4.30
N GLU A 135 -3.49 16.75 3.52
CA GLU A 135 -3.63 18.16 3.94
C GLU A 135 -4.47 18.32 5.24
N GLU A 136 -5.55 17.54 5.40
CA GLU A 136 -6.38 17.59 6.61
C GLU A 136 -5.66 17.02 7.84
N ASP A 137 -4.88 15.96 7.66
CA ASP A 137 -4.06 15.39 8.73
C ASP A 137 -3.01 16.39 9.20
N GLU A 138 -2.37 17.08 8.26
CA GLU A 138 -1.32 18.06 8.53
C GLU A 138 -1.82 19.26 9.32
N LYS A 139 -3.03 19.74 9.02
CA LYS A 139 -3.70 20.79 9.80
C LYS A 139 -3.99 20.35 11.23
N ASN A 140 -4.54 19.15 11.39
CA ASN A 140 -4.82 18.58 12.71
C ASN A 140 -3.53 18.34 13.53
N ILE A 141 -2.46 17.90 12.88
CA ILE A 141 -1.14 17.71 13.51
C ILE A 141 -0.56 19.05 13.96
N ALA A 142 -0.73 20.14 13.21
CA ALA A 142 -0.28 21.45 13.59
C ALA A 142 -0.93 21.95 14.89
N ASP A 143 -2.23 21.70 15.05
CA ASP A 143 -2.97 22.02 16.28
C ASP A 143 -2.49 21.23 17.51
N VAL A 144 -2.13 19.95 17.28
CA VAL A 144 -1.56 19.10 18.34
C VAL A 144 -0.14 19.54 18.69
N LEU A 145 0.67 19.88 17.67
CA LEU A 145 2.05 20.31 17.87
C LEU A 145 2.14 21.61 18.66
N GLU A 146 1.18 22.51 18.47
CA GLU A 146 1.10 23.78 19.23
C GLU A 146 0.93 23.55 20.74
N LYS A 147 0.19 22.51 21.11
CA LYS A 147 -0.13 22.18 22.51
C LYS A 147 0.84 21.17 23.14
N SER A 148 1.90 20.81 22.43
CA SER A 148 2.84 19.76 22.84
C SER A 148 4.28 20.23 22.82
N SER A 149 5.17 19.46 23.47
CA SER A 149 6.61 19.64 23.42
C SER A 149 7.30 18.71 22.41
N PHE A 150 6.52 17.99 21.57
CA PHE A 150 7.08 17.09 20.58
C PHE A 150 7.73 17.84 19.42
N SER A 151 8.74 17.20 18.81
CA SER A 151 9.18 17.51 17.45
C SER A 151 8.46 16.60 16.48
N LEU A 152 8.27 17.06 15.25
CA LEU A 152 7.51 16.33 14.22
C LEU A 152 8.44 15.84 13.13
N ILE A 153 8.33 14.55 12.78
CA ILE A 153 8.87 13.99 11.54
C ILE A 153 7.67 13.66 10.66
N LEU A 154 7.53 14.37 9.54
CA LEU A 154 6.38 14.29 8.65
C LEU A 154 6.81 13.71 7.29
N ALA A 155 6.24 12.59 6.90
CA ALA A 155 6.39 12.00 5.57
C ALA A 155 5.03 12.05 4.86
N PRO A 156 4.76 13.05 4.00
CA PRO A 156 3.47 13.22 3.35
C PRO A 156 3.21 12.12 2.31
N HIS A 157 1.94 11.89 1.98
CA HIS A 157 1.57 10.91 0.95
C HIS A 157 2.02 11.35 -0.43
N GLU A 158 2.02 12.64 -0.69
CA GLU A 158 2.42 13.27 -1.95
C GLU A 158 3.53 14.29 -1.72
N VAL A 159 4.59 14.19 -2.51
CA VAL A 159 5.83 14.98 -2.33
C VAL A 159 6.06 16.00 -3.45
N TYR A 160 5.02 16.38 -4.19
CA TYR A 160 5.20 17.40 -5.21
C TYR A 160 5.35 18.81 -4.62
N PRO A 161 6.03 19.74 -5.35
CA PRO A 161 6.48 21.04 -4.83
C PRO A 161 5.38 21.90 -4.21
N ASP A 162 4.17 21.88 -4.79
CA ASP A 162 3.05 22.69 -4.30
C ASP A 162 2.56 22.20 -2.94
N HIS A 163 2.49 20.87 -2.73
CA HIS A 163 2.11 20.28 -1.45
C HIS A 163 3.17 20.53 -0.38
N ILE A 164 4.45 20.32 -0.69
CA ILE A 164 5.55 20.63 0.23
C ILE A 164 5.53 22.11 0.63
N SER A 165 5.26 23.01 -0.32
CA SER A 165 5.12 24.44 -0.06
C SER A 165 3.91 24.74 0.85
N ALA A 166 2.81 24.00 0.70
CA ALA A 166 1.64 24.13 1.58
C ALA A 166 1.96 23.64 3.00
N ILE A 167 2.64 22.52 3.16
CA ILE A 167 3.11 22.02 4.45
C ILE A 167 4.03 23.03 5.14
N LYS A 168 5.03 23.57 4.42
CA LYS A 168 5.91 24.63 4.96
C LYS A 168 5.13 25.86 5.46
N ARG A 169 4.02 26.20 4.81
CA ARG A 169 3.13 27.30 5.27
C ARG A 169 2.35 26.94 6.55
N ILE A 170 1.80 25.73 6.61
CA ILE A 170 1.08 25.24 7.80
C ILE A 170 2.00 25.28 9.04
N PHE A 171 3.24 24.85 8.91
CA PHE A 171 4.21 24.81 10.01
C PHE A 171 5.14 26.03 10.08
N SER A 172 4.82 27.15 9.40
CA SER A 172 5.70 28.33 9.25
C SER A 172 6.12 29.00 10.57
N ARG A 173 5.40 28.76 11.67
CA ARG A 173 5.75 29.26 13.01
C ARG A 173 6.87 28.46 13.69
N TYR A 174 7.33 27.37 13.09
CA TYR A 174 8.37 26.50 13.61
C TYR A 174 9.62 26.52 12.74
N ASP A 175 10.75 26.10 13.27
CA ASP A 175 11.95 25.81 12.48
C ASP A 175 11.69 24.53 11.66
N VAL A 176 11.32 24.71 10.39
CA VAL A 176 11.03 23.62 9.45
C VAL A 176 12.30 23.26 8.66
N VAL A 177 12.58 21.98 8.59
CA VAL A 177 13.71 21.41 7.86
C VAL A 177 13.17 20.42 6.83
N SER A 178 13.59 20.50 5.57
CA SER A 178 13.27 19.49 4.55
C SER A 178 14.44 18.54 4.36
N TYR A 179 14.13 17.26 4.22
CA TYR A 179 15.12 16.20 4.01
C TYR A 179 15.86 16.40 2.69
N SER A 180 15.15 16.76 1.62
CA SER A 180 15.72 17.00 0.29
C SER A 180 16.69 18.19 0.23
N ASP A 181 16.57 19.15 1.15
CA ASP A 181 17.47 20.32 1.22
C ASP A 181 18.86 19.97 1.79
N ASN A 182 19.13 18.69 2.14
CA ASN A 182 20.37 18.22 2.77
C ASN A 182 20.82 19.13 3.94
N PRO A 183 20.01 19.26 4.98
CA PRO A 183 20.27 20.21 6.05
C PRO A 183 21.55 19.89 6.81
N SER A 184 22.25 20.93 7.27
CA SER A 184 23.40 20.77 8.14
C SER A 184 23.03 20.11 9.49
N VAL A 185 24.01 19.58 10.21
CA VAL A 185 23.83 19.03 11.57
C VAL A 185 23.17 20.07 12.50
N GLU A 186 23.60 21.34 12.41
CA GLU A 186 23.07 22.39 13.25
C GLU A 186 21.58 22.71 12.91
N GLN A 187 21.24 22.81 11.62
CA GLN A 187 19.85 22.99 11.18
C GLN A 187 18.97 21.82 11.60
N SER A 188 19.45 20.57 11.46
CA SER A 188 18.72 19.38 11.86
C SER A 188 18.48 19.36 13.39
N LYS A 189 19.47 19.69 14.19
CA LYS A 189 19.33 19.75 15.66
C LYS A 189 18.36 20.85 16.10
N LYS A 190 18.36 22.00 15.46
CA LYS A 190 17.51 23.14 15.80
C LYS A 190 16.07 22.93 15.33
N GLY A 191 15.86 22.21 14.23
CA GLY A 191 14.54 21.99 13.62
C GLY A 191 13.53 21.42 14.62
N ARG A 192 12.28 21.89 14.53
CA ARG A 192 11.15 21.30 15.27
C ARG A 192 10.25 20.44 14.37
N VAL A 193 10.27 20.69 13.09
CA VAL A 193 9.55 19.92 12.05
C VAL A 193 10.54 19.47 10.99
N LEU A 194 10.65 18.16 10.77
CA LEU A 194 11.38 17.57 9.65
C LEU A 194 10.38 17.03 8.64
N ILE A 195 10.40 17.57 7.43
CA ILE A 195 9.63 17.04 6.29
C ILE A 195 10.52 16.04 5.56
N VAL A 196 10.04 14.82 5.39
CA VAL A 196 10.66 13.78 4.59
C VAL A 196 9.98 13.79 3.22
N ASP A 197 10.54 14.56 2.29
CA ASP A 197 10.06 14.89 0.94
C ASP A 197 10.86 14.19 -0.16
#